data_2ca74630845611f55a07ab543b0b5c98
#
_entry.id   2ca74630845611f55a07ab543b0b5c98
#
_cell.length_a   1.000
_cell.length_b   1.000
_cell.length_c   1.000
_cell.angle_alpha   90.00
_cell.angle_beta   90.00
_cell.angle_gamma   90.00
#
_symmetry.space_group_name_H-M   'P 1'
#
loop_
_entity.id
_entity.type
_entity.pdbx_description
1 polymer ?
#
loop_
_entity_poly.entity_id
_entity_poly.type
_entity_poly.pdbx_seq_one_letter_code
_entity_poly.pdbx_strand_id
1 'polypeptide(L)'
;KTSNARRIVLATNVAETSLTVPGIRYVVDAGLARVKRYSYRNKVEQLQVEPIAQSAANQRAGRCGRVADGVCIRLYEEQDYLLRPKFTEPEILRSSLAAVILRMKSLHLTDVETFPFIEPPLARAVADGYQLLQELGAVDEVNQLTPLGNKLAKLPLDPRVGRMILAALDNACLTEVLIVASALSVQDPRDRPMEHQQA
;
A
#
# COMPACT_ATOMS: atom_id res chain seq x y z
N LYS A 1 -5.62 29.86 14.01
CA LYS A 1 -4.85 30.94 14.71
C LYS A 1 -3.65 31.28 13.82
N THR A 2 -3.57 32.47 13.27
CA THR A 2 -2.41 33.01 12.57
C THR A 2 -1.31 33.26 13.60
N SER A 3 -0.31 32.41 13.62
CA SER A 3 0.91 32.59 14.41
C SER A 3 1.94 33.35 13.55
N ASN A 4 2.60 34.34 14.07
CA ASN A 4 3.74 35.01 13.44
C ASN A 4 5.03 34.15 13.46
N ALA A 5 4.95 32.94 14.01
CA ALA A 5 6.07 32.01 14.07
C ALA A 5 6.26 31.28 12.74
N ARG A 6 7.52 31.03 12.39
CA ARG A 6 7.87 30.15 11.25
C ARG A 6 7.32 28.74 11.53
N ARG A 7 6.53 28.21 10.60
CA ARG A 7 5.98 26.86 10.69
C ARG A 7 6.76 25.92 9.78
N ILE A 8 7.26 24.82 10.36
CA ILE A 8 7.89 23.72 9.64
C ILE A 8 6.94 22.51 9.76
N VAL A 9 6.62 21.89 8.63
CA VAL A 9 5.75 20.71 8.56
C VAL A 9 6.55 19.54 8.03
N LEU A 10 6.71 18.49 8.85
CA LEU A 10 7.26 17.23 8.43
C LEU A 10 6.12 16.35 7.94
N ALA A 11 6.26 15.80 6.75
CA ALA A 11 5.21 15.01 6.12
C ALA A 11 5.80 13.84 5.33
N THR A 12 5.01 12.77 5.20
CA THR A 12 5.27 11.66 4.30
C THR A 12 4.63 11.93 2.93
N ASN A 13 4.67 10.95 2.03
CA ASN A 13 3.98 10.98 0.74
C ASN A 13 2.45 11.19 0.85
N VAL A 14 1.84 11.06 2.03
CA VAL A 14 0.42 11.42 2.26
C VAL A 14 0.16 12.90 1.96
N ALA A 15 1.12 13.79 2.21
CA ALA A 15 0.99 15.21 1.87
C ALA A 15 1.16 15.49 0.37
N GLU A 16 1.56 14.52 -0.42
CA GLU A 16 1.72 14.64 -1.87
C GLU A 16 0.37 14.78 -2.58
N THR A 17 -0.64 14.01 -2.16
CA THR A 17 -1.97 13.97 -2.79
C THR A 17 -3.11 14.20 -1.82
N SER A 18 -3.09 13.58 -0.65
CA SER A 18 -4.25 13.42 0.23
C SER A 18 -4.48 14.56 1.21
N LEU A 19 -3.42 15.29 1.59
CA LEU A 19 -3.52 16.38 2.55
C LEU A 19 -3.14 17.71 1.91
N THR A 20 -3.89 18.74 2.26
CA THR A 20 -3.55 20.12 1.91
C THR A 20 -3.14 20.89 3.15
N VAL A 21 -1.88 21.31 3.20
CA VAL A 21 -1.39 22.19 4.26
C VAL A 21 -1.46 23.63 3.76
N PRO A 22 -2.31 24.48 4.36
CA PRO A 22 -2.48 25.85 3.88
C PRO A 22 -1.23 26.71 4.17
N GLY A 23 -0.94 27.63 3.25
CA GLY A 23 0.11 28.64 3.40
C GLY A 23 1.53 28.11 3.22
N ILE A 24 1.72 26.95 2.61
CA ILE A 24 3.06 26.42 2.25
C ILE A 24 3.59 27.19 1.04
N ARG A 25 4.76 27.78 1.22
CA ARG A 25 5.51 28.49 0.16
C ARG A 25 6.83 27.82 -0.21
N TYR A 26 7.32 26.93 0.64
CA TYR A 26 8.57 26.24 0.45
C TYR A 26 8.34 24.73 0.62
N VAL A 27 8.91 23.94 -0.28
CA VAL A 27 8.97 22.48 -0.19
C VAL A 27 10.44 22.09 -0.25
N VAL A 28 10.85 21.24 0.69
CA VAL A 28 12.14 20.54 0.63
C VAL A 28 11.83 19.07 0.35
N ASP A 29 12.27 18.59 -0.81
CA ASP A 29 11.97 17.24 -1.27
C ASP A 29 13.23 16.37 -1.26
N ALA A 30 13.25 15.36 -0.37
CA ALA A 30 14.33 14.39 -0.29
C ALA A 30 14.31 13.35 -1.43
N GLY A 31 13.26 13.34 -2.27
CA GLY A 31 13.17 12.44 -3.42
C GLY A 31 12.88 10.99 -3.08
N LEU A 32 12.49 10.68 -1.84
CA LEU A 32 12.23 9.32 -1.34
C LEU A 32 10.79 9.18 -0.86
N ALA A 33 10.26 7.96 -0.95
CA ALA A 33 8.99 7.58 -0.34
C ALA A 33 9.07 6.17 0.24
N ARG A 34 8.23 5.89 1.25
CA ARG A 34 7.96 4.52 1.68
C ARG A 34 6.87 3.94 0.80
N VAL A 35 7.19 2.84 0.12
CA VAL A 35 6.31 2.16 -0.82
C VAL A 35 6.07 0.74 -0.35
N LYS A 36 4.81 0.32 -0.33
CA LYS A 36 4.45 -1.07 -0.09
C LYS A 36 4.85 -1.91 -1.30
N ARG A 37 5.61 -2.98 -1.06
CA ARG A 37 5.94 -4.00 -2.06
C ARG A 37 5.67 -5.38 -1.51
N TYR A 38 5.04 -6.22 -2.31
CA TYR A 38 4.82 -7.60 -1.99
C TYR A 38 6.05 -8.45 -2.35
N SER A 39 6.57 -9.17 -1.37
CA SER A 39 7.66 -10.11 -1.56
C SER A 39 7.10 -11.50 -1.88
N TYR A 40 7.23 -11.94 -3.12
CA TYR A 40 6.81 -13.28 -3.55
C TYR A 40 7.58 -14.40 -2.84
N ARG A 41 8.83 -14.13 -2.43
CA ARG A 41 9.66 -15.09 -1.69
C ARG A 41 9.15 -15.32 -0.28
N ASN A 42 8.86 -14.23 0.42
CA ASN A 42 8.46 -14.27 1.84
C ASN A 42 6.94 -14.25 2.01
N LYS A 43 6.20 -14.03 0.92
CA LYS A 43 4.73 -13.92 0.89
C LYS A 43 4.16 -12.89 1.87
N VAL A 44 4.89 -11.78 2.04
CA VAL A 44 4.51 -10.65 2.92
C VAL A 44 4.66 -9.32 2.22
N GLU A 45 3.86 -8.35 2.63
CA GLU A 45 4.04 -6.96 2.24
C GLU A 45 5.12 -6.30 3.10
N GLN A 46 6.01 -5.56 2.45
CA GLN A 46 7.10 -4.83 3.09
C GLN A 46 7.06 -3.37 2.67
N LEU A 47 7.37 -2.47 3.62
CA LEU A 47 7.58 -1.06 3.32
C LEU A 47 9.05 -0.86 2.97
N GLN A 48 9.31 -0.48 1.72
CA GLN A 48 10.65 -0.16 1.23
C GLN A 48 10.78 1.34 1.00
N VAL A 49 11.97 1.89 1.27
CA VAL A 49 12.29 3.28 0.96
C VAL A 49 12.87 3.32 -0.44
N GLU A 50 12.20 4.02 -1.34
CA GLU A 50 12.55 4.06 -2.77
C GLU A 50 12.58 5.49 -3.30
N PRO A 51 13.37 5.77 -4.36
CA PRO A 51 13.26 7.01 -5.12
C PRO A 51 11.85 7.17 -5.71
N ILE A 52 11.32 8.39 -5.64
CA ILE A 52 10.01 8.70 -6.22
C ILE A 52 10.10 8.92 -7.72
N ALA A 53 9.00 8.70 -8.43
CA ALA A 53 8.86 9.04 -9.84
C ALA A 53 8.88 10.56 -10.09
N GLN A 54 9.12 10.98 -11.34
CA GLN A 54 9.11 12.40 -11.73
C GLN A 54 7.74 13.05 -11.45
N SER A 55 6.64 12.34 -11.72
CA SER A 55 5.27 12.82 -11.45
C SER A 55 5.06 13.13 -9.97
N ALA A 56 5.52 12.27 -9.07
CA ALA A 56 5.44 12.47 -7.63
C ALA A 56 6.28 13.68 -7.18
N ALA A 57 7.50 13.82 -7.69
CA ALA A 57 8.34 14.98 -7.43
C ALA A 57 7.68 16.30 -7.88
N ASN A 58 7.00 16.28 -9.03
CA ASN A 58 6.26 17.44 -9.54
C ASN A 58 5.01 17.73 -8.71
N GLN A 59 4.30 16.71 -8.23
CA GLN A 59 3.18 16.86 -7.30
C GLN A 59 3.62 17.52 -5.99
N ARG A 60 4.78 17.07 -5.43
CA ARG A 60 5.36 17.70 -4.22
C ARG A 60 5.72 19.15 -4.47
N ALA A 61 6.39 19.45 -5.59
CA ALA A 61 6.69 20.84 -5.96
C ALA A 61 5.42 21.69 -6.09
N GLY A 62 4.35 21.15 -6.66
CA GLY A 62 3.06 21.84 -6.76
C GLY A 62 2.41 22.21 -5.43
N ARG A 63 2.89 21.67 -4.30
CA ARG A 63 2.33 22.00 -2.97
C ARG A 63 2.69 23.41 -2.49
N CYS A 64 3.83 23.97 -2.88
CA CYS A 64 4.19 25.34 -2.55
C CYS A 64 3.55 26.39 -3.47
N GLY A 65 3.06 26.00 -4.64
CA GLY A 65 2.47 26.91 -5.64
C GLY A 65 0.95 27.05 -5.61
N ARG A 66 0.24 26.59 -4.56
CA ARG A 66 -1.22 26.57 -4.55
C ARG A 66 -1.89 27.91 -4.28
N VAL A 67 -1.26 28.77 -3.51
CA VAL A 67 -1.85 30.05 -3.04
C VAL A 67 -1.08 31.24 -3.61
N ALA A 68 0.21 31.12 -3.78
CA ALA A 68 1.12 32.13 -4.32
C ALA A 68 2.37 31.40 -4.86
N ASP A 69 3.22 32.13 -5.56
CA ASP A 69 4.50 31.62 -6.03
C ASP A 69 5.30 31.02 -4.87
N GLY A 70 5.86 29.84 -5.11
CA GLY A 70 6.60 29.09 -4.12
C GLY A 70 7.88 28.51 -4.68
N VAL A 71 8.74 28.01 -3.80
CA VAL A 71 10.03 27.42 -4.16
C VAL A 71 10.09 25.97 -3.68
N CYS A 72 10.48 25.08 -4.59
CA CYS A 72 10.76 23.68 -4.26
C CYS A 72 12.26 23.43 -4.37
N ILE A 73 12.86 22.97 -3.29
CA ILE A 73 14.29 22.61 -3.21
C ILE A 73 14.36 21.08 -3.22
N ARG A 74 14.94 20.50 -4.27
CA ARG A 74 15.17 19.07 -4.39
C ARG A 74 16.57 18.74 -3.84
N LEU A 75 16.64 17.74 -2.94
CA LEU A 75 17.89 17.29 -2.31
C LEU A 75 18.55 16.14 -3.09
N TYR A 76 18.39 16.13 -4.40
CA TYR A 76 18.96 15.15 -5.32
C TYR A 76 19.30 15.84 -6.63
N GLU A 77 20.20 15.24 -7.40
CA GLU A 77 20.74 15.83 -8.63
C GLU A 77 19.68 15.81 -9.75
N GLU A 78 19.79 16.77 -10.67
CA GLU A 78 18.91 16.87 -11.83
C GLU A 78 19.05 15.65 -12.75
N GLN A 79 20.26 15.14 -12.91
CA GLN A 79 20.50 13.94 -13.71
C GLN A 79 19.79 12.71 -13.11
N ASP A 80 19.84 12.54 -11.78
CA ASP A 80 19.09 11.49 -11.09
C ASP A 80 17.58 11.64 -11.34
N TYR A 81 17.03 12.85 -11.21
CA TYR A 81 15.63 13.12 -11.51
C TYR A 81 15.25 12.75 -12.95
N LEU A 82 16.07 13.10 -13.93
CA LEU A 82 15.77 12.81 -15.34
C LEU A 82 15.81 11.34 -15.67
N LEU A 83 16.59 10.54 -14.93
CA LEU A 83 16.66 9.07 -15.09
C LEU A 83 15.52 8.33 -14.38
N ARG A 84 14.77 8.98 -13.49
CA ARG A 84 13.65 8.36 -12.78
C ARG A 84 12.49 8.05 -13.72
N PRO A 85 11.66 7.02 -13.41
CA PRO A 85 10.43 6.76 -14.14
C PRO A 85 9.53 8.01 -14.17
N LYS A 86 8.85 8.23 -15.28
CA LYS A 86 7.92 9.36 -15.41
C LYS A 86 6.76 9.29 -14.43
N PHE A 87 6.19 8.08 -14.23
CA PHE A 87 5.04 7.83 -13.39
C PHE A 87 5.34 6.78 -12.34
N THR A 88 4.63 6.85 -11.22
CA THR A 88 4.69 5.83 -10.17
C THR A 88 4.05 4.54 -10.68
N GLU A 89 4.68 3.42 -10.40
CA GLU A 89 4.15 2.09 -10.74
C GLU A 89 2.78 1.88 -10.08
N PRO A 90 1.76 1.40 -10.82
CA PRO A 90 0.45 1.11 -10.28
C PRO A 90 0.50 0.12 -9.11
N GLU A 91 -0.40 0.28 -8.16
CA GLU A 91 -0.43 -0.59 -6.97
C GLU A 91 -0.66 -2.06 -7.31
N ILE A 92 -1.44 -2.34 -8.35
CA ILE A 92 -1.71 -3.70 -8.81
C ILE A 92 -0.46 -4.48 -9.24
N LEU A 93 0.60 -3.78 -9.63
CA LEU A 93 1.87 -4.42 -10.04
C LEU A 93 2.82 -4.71 -8.88
N ARG A 94 2.57 -4.13 -7.70
CA ARG A 94 3.48 -4.21 -6.53
C ARG A 94 2.86 -4.81 -5.27
N SER A 95 1.56 -5.10 -5.28
CA SER A 95 0.82 -5.66 -4.14
C SER A 95 0.45 -7.13 -4.37
N SER A 96 0.08 -7.84 -3.31
CA SER A 96 -0.54 -9.16 -3.43
C SER A 96 -1.88 -9.04 -4.16
N LEU A 97 -2.11 -9.92 -5.13
CA LEU A 97 -3.37 -9.92 -5.88
C LEU A 97 -4.49 -10.73 -5.21
N ALA A 98 -4.22 -11.45 -4.13
CA ALA A 98 -5.22 -12.31 -3.49
C ALA A 98 -6.50 -11.54 -3.11
N ALA A 99 -6.38 -10.37 -2.48
CA ALA A 99 -7.53 -9.54 -2.12
C ALA A 99 -8.28 -9.01 -3.34
N VAL A 100 -7.55 -8.63 -4.41
CA VAL A 100 -8.13 -8.14 -5.67
C VAL A 100 -8.90 -9.27 -6.35
N ILE A 101 -8.30 -10.45 -6.53
CA ILE A 101 -8.94 -11.64 -7.12
C ILE A 101 -10.20 -12.01 -6.34
N LEU A 102 -10.10 -12.10 -5.01
CA LEU A 102 -11.22 -12.43 -4.14
C LEU A 102 -12.38 -11.45 -4.32
N ARG A 103 -12.07 -10.17 -4.37
CA ARG A 103 -13.06 -9.11 -4.58
C ARG A 103 -13.70 -9.16 -5.96
N MET A 104 -12.90 -9.32 -7.03
CA MET A 104 -13.40 -9.42 -8.39
C MET A 104 -14.34 -10.61 -8.56
N LYS A 105 -13.97 -11.79 -8.05
CA LYS A 105 -14.84 -12.97 -8.07
C LYS A 105 -16.15 -12.77 -7.29
N SER A 106 -16.08 -12.12 -6.13
CA SER A 106 -17.28 -11.82 -5.33
C SER A 106 -18.25 -10.84 -5.99
N LEU A 107 -17.75 -10.02 -6.90
CA LEU A 107 -18.54 -9.08 -7.70
C LEU A 107 -18.95 -9.66 -9.06
N HIS A 108 -18.65 -10.93 -9.31
CA HIS A 108 -18.90 -11.60 -10.59
C HIS A 108 -18.30 -10.88 -11.80
N LEU A 109 -17.14 -10.23 -11.59
CA LEU A 109 -16.36 -9.66 -12.67
C LEU A 109 -15.64 -10.78 -13.45
N THR A 110 -15.17 -10.45 -14.65
CA THR A 110 -14.33 -11.37 -15.43
C THR A 110 -13.06 -11.73 -14.67
N ASP A 111 -12.43 -12.84 -15.05
CA ASP A 111 -11.16 -13.24 -14.44
C ASP A 111 -10.10 -12.17 -14.63
N VAL A 112 -9.15 -12.11 -13.68
CA VAL A 112 -8.09 -11.08 -13.64
C VAL A 112 -7.28 -11.06 -14.94
N GLU A 113 -7.07 -12.24 -15.55
CA GLU A 113 -6.32 -12.38 -16.80
C GLU A 113 -7.01 -11.73 -18.01
N THR A 114 -8.33 -11.68 -18.00
CA THR A 114 -9.14 -11.15 -19.12
C THR A 114 -9.72 -9.77 -18.84
N PHE A 115 -9.57 -9.29 -17.61
CA PHE A 115 -10.06 -7.96 -17.25
C PHE A 115 -9.22 -6.86 -17.94
N PRO A 116 -9.84 -5.84 -18.54
CA PRO A 116 -9.15 -4.81 -19.32
C PRO A 116 -8.43 -3.79 -18.42
N PHE A 117 -7.40 -4.23 -17.70
CA PHE A 117 -6.54 -3.31 -16.98
C PHE A 117 -5.75 -2.41 -17.94
N ILE A 118 -5.50 -1.17 -17.54
CA ILE A 118 -4.62 -0.26 -18.29
C ILE A 118 -3.20 -0.84 -18.34
N GLU A 119 -2.71 -1.34 -17.19
CA GLU A 119 -1.48 -2.09 -17.07
C GLU A 119 -1.81 -3.43 -16.40
N PRO A 120 -1.82 -4.54 -17.15
CA PRO A 120 -2.21 -5.83 -16.61
C PRO A 120 -1.15 -6.37 -15.63
N PRO A 121 -1.58 -7.06 -14.57
CA PRO A 121 -0.65 -7.70 -13.64
C PRO A 121 0.11 -8.85 -14.31
N LEU A 122 1.29 -9.14 -13.77
CA LEU A 122 2.09 -10.26 -14.25
C LEU A 122 1.38 -11.59 -13.96
N ALA A 123 1.43 -12.54 -14.91
CA ALA A 123 0.84 -13.88 -14.75
C ALA A 123 1.31 -14.58 -13.47
N ARG A 124 2.59 -14.42 -13.09
CA ARG A 124 3.14 -14.93 -11.83
C ARG A 124 2.42 -14.36 -10.59
N ALA A 125 2.09 -13.08 -10.61
CA ALA A 125 1.40 -12.43 -9.49
C ALA A 125 -0.03 -12.94 -9.36
N VAL A 126 -0.70 -13.20 -10.48
CA VAL A 126 -2.05 -13.78 -10.52
C VAL A 126 -2.02 -15.21 -9.98
N ALA A 127 -1.07 -16.05 -10.46
CA ALA A 127 -0.90 -17.41 -9.97
C ALA A 127 -0.62 -17.48 -8.47
N ASP A 128 0.26 -16.62 -7.94
CA ASP A 128 0.55 -16.52 -6.50
C ASP A 128 -0.69 -16.09 -5.70
N GLY A 129 -1.49 -15.18 -6.24
CA GLY A 129 -2.74 -14.75 -5.64
C GLY A 129 -3.77 -15.90 -5.53
N TYR A 130 -3.96 -16.67 -6.60
CA TYR A 130 -4.82 -17.86 -6.59
C TYR A 130 -4.31 -18.94 -5.65
N GLN A 131 -3.01 -19.23 -5.68
CA GLN A 131 -2.39 -20.18 -4.77
C GLN A 131 -2.68 -19.82 -3.32
N LEU A 132 -2.50 -18.57 -2.94
CA LEU A 132 -2.81 -18.10 -1.58
C LEU A 132 -4.30 -18.30 -1.25
N LEU A 133 -5.20 -17.98 -2.16
CA LEU A 133 -6.65 -18.15 -1.94
C LEU A 133 -7.05 -19.62 -1.80
N GLN A 134 -6.40 -20.54 -2.54
CA GLN A 134 -6.57 -21.98 -2.40
C GLN A 134 -6.06 -22.48 -1.04
N GLU A 135 -4.86 -22.06 -0.61
CA GLU A 135 -4.28 -22.37 0.71
C GLU A 135 -5.22 -21.93 1.86
N LEU A 136 -5.89 -20.79 1.69
CA LEU A 136 -6.88 -20.28 2.66
C LEU A 136 -8.24 -20.96 2.57
N GLY A 137 -8.48 -21.79 1.55
CA GLY A 137 -9.77 -22.41 1.26
C GLY A 137 -10.83 -21.42 0.75
N ALA A 138 -10.40 -20.25 0.26
CA ALA A 138 -11.29 -19.22 -0.27
C ALA A 138 -11.78 -19.51 -1.69
N VAL A 139 -10.95 -20.22 -2.48
CA VAL A 139 -11.32 -20.77 -3.79
C VAL A 139 -11.02 -22.27 -3.82
N ASP A 140 -11.72 -23.00 -4.67
CA ASP A 140 -11.51 -24.42 -4.94
C ASP A 140 -10.40 -24.65 -6.00
N GLU A 141 -10.20 -25.92 -6.37
CA GLU A 141 -9.18 -26.35 -7.35
C GLU A 141 -9.40 -25.79 -8.77
N VAL A 142 -10.63 -25.38 -9.07
CA VAL A 142 -11.00 -24.74 -10.36
C VAL A 142 -11.17 -23.21 -10.21
N ASN A 143 -10.60 -22.66 -9.15
CA ASN A 143 -10.59 -21.22 -8.85
C ASN A 143 -11.99 -20.60 -8.67
N GLN A 144 -13.02 -21.37 -8.27
CA GLN A 144 -14.34 -20.85 -7.92
C GLN A 144 -14.41 -20.50 -6.43
N LEU A 145 -15.21 -19.48 -6.10
CA LEU A 145 -15.41 -19.08 -4.70
C LEU A 145 -16.10 -20.17 -3.90
N THR A 146 -15.50 -20.52 -2.78
CA THR A 146 -16.12 -21.37 -1.76
C THR A 146 -17.09 -20.55 -0.89
N PRO A 147 -17.94 -21.21 -0.07
CA PRO A 147 -18.72 -20.50 0.96
C PRO A 147 -17.86 -19.69 1.92
N LEU A 148 -16.65 -20.16 2.24
CA LEU A 148 -15.67 -19.45 3.03
C LEU A 148 -15.13 -18.22 2.27
N GLY A 149 -14.80 -18.37 0.99
CA GLY A 149 -14.38 -17.27 0.13
C GLY A 149 -15.40 -16.14 0.06
N ASN A 150 -16.68 -16.48 -0.04
CA ASN A 150 -17.76 -15.51 -0.01
C ASN A 150 -17.85 -14.74 1.33
N LYS A 151 -17.56 -15.40 2.46
CA LYS A 151 -17.48 -14.71 3.77
C LYS A 151 -16.25 -13.79 3.83
N LEU A 152 -15.09 -14.28 3.39
CA LEU A 152 -13.84 -13.50 3.36
C LEU A 152 -13.95 -12.25 2.49
N ALA A 153 -14.58 -12.36 1.31
CA ALA A 153 -14.75 -11.23 0.39
C ALA A 153 -15.58 -10.07 0.97
N LYS A 154 -16.38 -10.31 2.00
CA LYS A 154 -17.17 -9.28 2.69
C LYS A 154 -16.37 -8.53 3.76
N LEU A 155 -15.22 -9.05 4.18
CA LEU A 155 -14.37 -8.44 5.18
C LEU A 155 -13.40 -7.45 4.50
N PRO A 156 -13.33 -6.19 4.96
CA PRO A 156 -12.39 -5.19 4.43
C PRO A 156 -10.98 -5.39 5.02
N LEU A 157 -10.48 -6.63 4.96
CA LEU A 157 -9.23 -7.06 5.60
C LEU A 157 -8.38 -7.85 4.61
N ASP A 158 -7.08 -7.97 4.93
CA ASP A 158 -6.24 -8.95 4.27
C ASP A 158 -6.84 -10.35 4.38
N PRO A 159 -6.88 -11.16 3.29
CA PRO A 159 -7.50 -12.49 3.31
C PRO A 159 -6.97 -13.43 4.39
N ARG A 160 -5.69 -13.35 4.76
CA ARG A 160 -5.10 -14.14 5.85
C ARG A 160 -5.66 -13.74 7.20
N VAL A 161 -5.72 -12.44 7.46
CA VAL A 161 -6.29 -11.89 8.71
C VAL A 161 -7.77 -12.23 8.80
N GLY A 162 -8.51 -12.05 7.71
CA GLY A 162 -9.92 -12.45 7.63
C GLY A 162 -10.12 -13.94 7.91
N ARG A 163 -9.23 -14.81 7.36
CA ARG A 163 -9.28 -16.26 7.60
C ARG A 163 -9.04 -16.64 9.06
N MET A 164 -8.10 -15.94 9.73
CA MET A 164 -7.84 -16.11 11.16
C MET A 164 -9.09 -15.79 11.98
N ILE A 165 -9.76 -14.67 11.71
CA ILE A 165 -10.97 -14.24 12.42
C ILE A 165 -12.11 -15.24 12.20
N LEU A 166 -12.33 -15.71 10.97
CA LEU A 166 -13.37 -16.69 10.69
C LEU A 166 -13.08 -18.03 11.38
N ALA A 167 -11.84 -18.48 11.41
CA ALA A 167 -11.46 -19.70 12.14
C ALA A 167 -11.65 -19.55 13.67
N ALA A 168 -11.44 -18.35 14.20
CA ALA A 168 -11.61 -18.08 15.63
C ALA A 168 -13.05 -18.21 16.10
N LEU A 169 -14.02 -17.94 15.21
CA LEU A 169 -15.44 -18.16 15.50
C LEU A 169 -15.74 -19.66 15.72
N ASP A 170 -15.18 -20.52 14.86
CA ASP A 170 -15.39 -21.96 14.93
C ASP A 170 -14.67 -22.60 16.15
N ASN A 171 -13.61 -21.95 16.64
CA ASN A 171 -12.77 -22.43 17.75
C ASN A 171 -13.04 -21.70 19.08
N ALA A 172 -14.08 -20.89 19.19
CA ALA A 172 -14.48 -20.16 20.40
C ALA A 172 -13.37 -19.29 21.04
N CYS A 173 -12.43 -18.76 20.22
CA CYS A 173 -11.30 -17.89 20.65
C CYS A 173 -11.30 -16.54 19.92
N LEU A 174 -12.49 -16.00 19.61
CA LEU A 174 -12.63 -14.79 18.82
C LEU A 174 -11.98 -13.57 19.48
N THR A 175 -12.12 -13.43 20.80
CA THR A 175 -11.60 -12.26 21.54
C THR A 175 -10.07 -12.19 21.43
N GLU A 176 -9.40 -13.30 21.65
CA GLU A 176 -7.93 -13.40 21.58
C GLU A 176 -7.41 -13.13 20.18
N VAL A 177 -8.09 -13.74 19.19
CA VAL A 177 -7.70 -13.55 17.77
C VAL A 177 -7.97 -12.13 17.29
N LEU A 178 -9.03 -11.46 17.74
CA LEU A 178 -9.28 -10.06 17.41
C LEU A 178 -8.15 -9.13 17.92
N ILE A 179 -7.61 -9.38 19.10
CA ILE A 179 -6.46 -8.64 19.64
C ILE A 179 -5.25 -8.81 18.70
N VAL A 180 -4.94 -10.06 18.34
CA VAL A 180 -3.82 -10.37 17.42
C VAL A 180 -4.06 -9.76 16.03
N ALA A 181 -5.25 -9.93 15.47
CA ALA A 181 -5.61 -9.41 14.15
C ALA A 181 -5.53 -7.88 14.10
N SER A 182 -5.96 -7.21 15.17
CA SER A 182 -5.86 -5.75 15.29
C SER A 182 -4.41 -5.30 15.30
N ALA A 183 -3.54 -5.99 16.04
CA ALA A 183 -2.10 -5.70 16.07
C ALA A 183 -1.44 -5.93 14.69
N LEU A 184 -1.83 -6.99 13.97
CA LEU A 184 -1.32 -7.28 12.63
C LEU A 184 -1.84 -6.31 11.54
N SER A 185 -2.96 -5.66 11.78
CA SER A 185 -3.60 -4.75 10.83
C SER A 185 -3.06 -3.32 10.88
N VAL A 186 -2.28 -2.99 11.91
CA VAL A 186 -1.65 -1.68 12.07
C VAL A 186 -0.14 -1.77 11.91
N GLN A 187 0.48 -0.65 11.52
CA GLN A 187 1.94 -0.59 11.53
C GLN A 187 2.45 -0.74 12.97
N ASP A 188 3.54 -1.52 13.16
CA ASP A 188 4.17 -1.69 14.47
C ASP A 188 4.45 -0.30 15.09
N PRO A 189 3.80 0.04 16.22
CA PRO A 189 3.95 1.34 16.85
C PRO A 189 5.27 1.50 17.60
N ARG A 190 6.04 0.42 17.75
CA ARG A 190 7.33 0.46 18.45
C ARG A 190 8.35 1.20 17.62
N ASP A 191 8.84 2.31 18.13
CA ASP A 191 9.99 2.99 17.58
C ASP A 191 11.24 2.13 17.83
N ARG A 192 11.92 1.77 16.76
CA ARG A 192 13.22 1.05 16.83
C ARG A 192 14.29 1.96 16.27
N PRO A 193 14.92 2.81 17.11
CA PRO A 193 16.04 3.62 16.67
C PRO A 193 17.12 2.74 16.04
N MET A 194 17.74 3.21 14.95
CA MET A 194 18.76 2.43 14.23
C MET A 194 19.93 2.00 15.15
N GLU A 195 20.19 2.75 16.19
CA GLU A 195 21.23 2.49 17.19
C GLU A 195 20.95 1.23 18.04
N HIS A 196 19.72 0.74 18.09
CA HIS A 196 19.31 -0.43 18.87
C HIS A 196 18.88 -1.63 18.01
N GLN A 197 19.14 -1.61 16.70
CA GLN A 197 18.81 -2.75 15.83
C GLN A 197 19.76 -3.93 15.93
N GLN A 198 20.84 -3.83 16.70
CA GLN A 198 21.86 -4.88 16.91
C GLN A 198 21.79 -5.57 18.27
N ALA A 199 20.72 -5.43 19.01
CA ALA A 199 20.50 -6.13 20.29
C ALA A 199 19.42 -7.21 20.16
#